data_b5228e61994a78b8b46906240e3ac052
#
_entry.id   b5228e61994a78b8b46906240e3ac052
#
_cell.length_a   1.000
_cell.length_b   1.000
_cell.length_c   1.000
_cell.angle_alpha   90.00
_cell.angle_beta   90.00
_cell.angle_gamma   90.00
#
_symmetry.space_group_name_H-M   'P 1'
#
loop_
_entity.id
_entity.type
_entity.pdbx_description
1 polymer ?
#
loop_
_entity_poly.entity_id
_entity_poly.type
_entity_poly.pdbx_seq_one_letter_code
_entity_poly.pdbx_strand_id
1 'polypeptide(L)'
;MTSKSMNVGAVPRARSCAVLTHEGGLHARPAIKLTQLAKRFEAAVGIALAEHGPWTDAKSIARVMAMKTPHMATLYFVAEGDDADAATSALANLVESDFADDDNGR
;
A
#
# COMPACT_ATOMS: atom_id res chain seq x y z
N MET A 1 -6.79 30.96 -4.88
CA MET A 1 -6.75 30.51 -4.53
C MET A 1 -6.71 30.05 -4.44
N THR A 2 -6.62 29.87 -4.38
CA THR A 2 -6.65 29.27 -4.04
C THR A 2 -6.23 28.71 -3.78
N SER A 3 -6.12 28.49 -3.85
CA SER A 3 -5.80 27.94 -3.40
C SER A 3 -5.03 27.79 -3.05
N LYS A 4 -4.56 28.05 -2.98
CA LYS A 4 -3.90 27.86 -2.45
C LYS A 4 -3.73 27.95 -1.46
N SER A 5 -3.52 28.58 -1.35
CA SER A 5 -3.35 28.62 -0.14
C SER A 5 -4.15 27.96 0.46
N MET A 6 -4.92 27.89 0.25
CA MET A 6 -5.55 27.11 0.76
C MET A 6 -5.09 25.95 1.13
N ASN A 7 -4.09 25.70 0.90
CA ASN A 7 -3.48 24.47 1.27
C ASN A 7 -2.64 24.50 2.48
N VAL A 8 -2.79 25.49 3.24
CA VAL A 8 -2.11 25.53 4.53
C VAL A 8 -2.59 24.37 5.34
N GLY A 9 -1.67 23.55 5.83
CA GLY A 9 -2.02 22.38 6.59
C GLY A 9 -2.34 21.14 5.77
N ALA A 10 -2.43 21.28 4.46
CA ALA A 10 -2.68 20.10 3.62
C ALA A 10 -1.42 19.25 3.55
N VAL A 11 -1.60 17.94 3.54
CA VAL A 11 -0.47 17.03 3.38
C VAL A 11 -0.56 16.37 2.02
N PRO A 12 0.59 16.03 1.44
CA PRO A 12 0.57 15.31 0.15
C PRO A 12 -0.19 13.99 0.26
N ARG A 13 -0.90 13.66 -0.80
CA ARG A 13 -1.66 12.42 -0.89
C ARG A 13 -1.32 11.75 -2.20
N ALA A 14 -1.35 10.44 -2.19
CA ALA A 14 -1.07 9.66 -3.39
C ALA A 14 -1.90 8.40 -3.37
N ARG A 15 -2.11 7.82 -4.54
CA ARG A 15 -2.89 6.61 -4.71
C ARG A 15 -2.22 5.73 -5.75
N SER A 16 -2.43 4.43 -5.62
CA SER A 16 -1.98 3.48 -6.62
C SER A 16 -2.84 2.23 -6.52
N CYS A 17 -2.65 1.32 -7.44
CA CYS A 17 -3.29 0.01 -7.36
C CYS A 17 -2.45 -1.00 -8.12
N ALA A 18 -2.67 -2.27 -7.81
CA ALA A 18 -1.98 -3.35 -8.48
C ALA A 18 -2.78 -4.63 -8.30
N VAL A 19 -2.71 -5.51 -9.29
CA VAL A 19 -3.37 -6.81 -9.21
C VAL A 19 -2.47 -7.78 -8.46
N LEU A 20 -3.05 -8.46 -7.47
CA LEU A 20 -2.33 -9.44 -6.66
C LEU A 20 -2.22 -10.74 -7.43
N THR A 21 -1.09 -10.95 -8.09
CA THR A 21 -0.88 -12.15 -8.88
C THR A 21 -0.24 -13.28 -8.07
N HIS A 22 0.08 -13.03 -6.82
CA HIS A 22 0.73 -14.03 -5.99
C HIS A 22 -0.21 -15.20 -5.74
N GLU A 23 0.28 -16.40 -6.05
CA GLU A 23 -0.48 -17.60 -5.85
C GLU A 23 -0.82 -17.77 -4.38
N GLY A 24 -2.07 -18.06 -4.07
CA GLY A 24 -2.50 -18.17 -2.69
C GLY A 24 -3.00 -16.86 -2.10
N GLY A 25 -2.89 -15.76 -2.84
CA GLY A 25 -3.38 -14.48 -2.33
C GLY A 25 -2.42 -13.84 -1.34
N LEU A 26 -2.94 -12.93 -0.54
CA LEU A 26 -2.13 -12.17 0.40
C LEU A 26 -2.07 -12.90 1.74
N HIS A 27 -1.42 -14.06 1.74
CA HIS A 27 -1.23 -14.82 2.97
C HIS A 27 0.00 -14.30 3.72
N ALA A 28 0.49 -15.06 4.70
CA ALA A 28 1.44 -14.52 5.69
C ALA A 28 2.70 -13.93 5.06
N ARG A 29 3.38 -14.66 4.17
CA ARG A 29 4.66 -14.20 3.66
C ARG A 29 4.55 -12.89 2.85
N PRO A 30 3.68 -12.81 1.84
CA PRO A 30 3.55 -11.53 1.12
C PRO A 30 2.97 -10.43 2.00
N ALA A 31 2.09 -10.76 2.96
CA ALA A 31 1.56 -9.74 3.86
C ALA A 31 2.66 -9.16 4.74
N ILE A 32 3.59 -9.99 5.21
CA ILE A 32 4.71 -9.51 6.01
C ILE A 32 5.58 -8.56 5.18
N LYS A 33 5.90 -8.94 3.95
CA LYS A 33 6.72 -8.09 3.09
C LYS A 33 6.04 -6.75 2.83
N LEU A 34 4.76 -6.79 2.54
CA LEU A 34 4.01 -5.57 2.27
C LEU A 34 4.00 -4.65 3.49
N THR A 35 3.71 -5.21 4.65
CA THR A 35 3.65 -4.44 5.89
C THR A 35 5.01 -3.85 6.24
N GLN A 36 6.08 -4.63 6.07
CA GLN A 36 7.42 -4.14 6.36
C GLN A 36 7.81 -3.00 5.43
N LEU A 37 7.43 -3.09 4.16
CA LEU A 37 7.71 -2.02 3.22
C LEU A 37 6.92 -0.77 3.59
N ALA A 38 5.63 -0.92 3.92
CA ALA A 38 4.81 0.22 4.29
C ALA A 38 5.38 0.94 5.51
N LYS A 39 5.95 0.19 6.45
CA LYS A 39 6.52 0.78 7.66
C LYS A 39 7.78 1.61 7.41
N ARG A 40 8.38 1.49 6.24
CA ARG A 40 9.57 2.28 5.90
C ARG A 40 9.23 3.73 5.60
N PHE A 41 7.96 4.03 5.35
CA PHE A 41 7.53 5.36 5.00
C PHE A 41 6.84 6.02 6.18
N GLU A 42 7.01 7.33 6.29
CA GLU A 42 6.36 8.07 7.37
C GLU A 42 4.89 8.33 7.08
N ALA A 43 4.54 8.36 5.80
CA ALA A 43 3.15 8.59 5.42
C ALA A 43 2.25 7.54 6.04
N ALA A 44 1.03 7.94 6.37
CA ALA A 44 -0.01 6.98 6.74
C ALA A 44 -0.41 6.25 5.46
N VAL A 45 -0.50 4.93 5.50
CA VAL A 45 -0.77 4.13 4.31
C VAL A 45 -1.98 3.26 4.55
N GLY A 46 -2.94 3.35 3.64
CA GLY A 46 -4.13 2.50 3.65
C GLY A 46 -4.11 1.53 2.49
N ILE A 47 -4.74 0.38 2.70
CA ILE A 47 -4.89 -0.65 1.67
C ILE A 47 -6.35 -1.08 1.66
N ALA A 48 -6.88 -1.35 0.46
CA ALA A 48 -8.28 -1.75 0.32
C ALA A 48 -8.47 -2.66 -0.88
N LEU A 49 -9.61 -3.33 -0.89
CA LEU A 49 -10.00 -4.19 -2.01
C LEU A 49 -10.90 -3.46 -3.00
N ALA A 50 -11.32 -2.25 -2.68
CA ALA A 50 -12.15 -1.43 -3.55
C ALA A 50 -11.58 -0.04 -3.61
N GLU A 51 -11.85 0.65 -4.70
CA GLU A 51 -11.23 1.95 -4.99
C GLU A 51 -11.45 2.98 -3.88
N HIS A 52 -12.60 2.91 -3.23
CA HIS A 52 -12.94 3.90 -2.20
C HIS A 52 -12.92 3.31 -0.80
N GLY A 53 -12.26 2.18 -0.62
CA GLY A 53 -12.19 1.55 0.70
C GLY A 53 -13.29 0.54 0.92
N PRO A 54 -13.49 0.12 2.15
CA PRO A 54 -12.91 0.68 3.38
C PRO A 54 -11.41 0.43 3.45
N TRP A 55 -10.72 1.40 4.05
CA TRP A 55 -9.26 1.38 4.11
C TRP A 55 -8.80 0.69 5.38
N THR A 56 -7.79 -0.15 5.21
CA THR A 56 -7.14 -0.86 6.30
C THR A 56 -5.73 -0.30 6.46
N ASP A 57 -5.24 -0.25 7.67
CA ASP A 57 -3.88 0.23 7.94
C ASP A 57 -2.86 -0.76 7.35
N ALA A 58 -2.16 -0.33 6.31
CA ALA A 58 -1.21 -1.19 5.62
C ALA A 58 0.01 -1.52 6.47
N LYS A 59 0.22 -0.82 7.58
CA LYS A 59 1.34 -1.08 8.47
C LYS A 59 1.02 -2.12 9.54
N SER A 60 -0.22 -2.61 9.59
CA SER A 60 -0.63 -3.59 10.58
C SER A 60 -0.75 -4.95 9.94
N ILE A 61 0.16 -5.86 10.29
CA ILE A 61 0.12 -7.22 9.72
C ILE A 61 -1.21 -7.92 10.05
N ALA A 62 -1.70 -7.74 11.27
CA ALA A 62 -2.93 -8.38 11.67
C ALA A 62 -4.12 -7.90 10.84
N ARG A 63 -4.19 -6.59 10.59
CA ARG A 63 -5.29 -6.04 9.81
C ARG A 63 -5.20 -6.42 8.34
N VAL A 64 -3.98 -6.40 7.79
CA VAL A 64 -3.77 -6.78 6.39
C VAL A 64 -4.16 -8.24 6.19
N MET A 65 -3.75 -9.13 7.10
CA MET A 65 -4.10 -10.54 6.97
C MET A 65 -5.59 -10.77 7.17
N ALA A 66 -6.23 -9.96 8.00
CA ALA A 66 -7.68 -10.11 8.24
C ALA A 66 -8.50 -9.78 6.99
N MET A 67 -7.93 -9.08 6.02
CA MET A 67 -8.62 -8.80 4.76
C MET A 67 -8.87 -10.07 3.94
N LYS A 68 -8.02 -11.08 4.11
CA LYS A 68 -8.13 -12.35 3.41
C LYS A 68 -8.23 -12.16 1.90
N THR A 69 -7.31 -11.34 1.40
CA THR A 69 -7.30 -10.94 -0.01
C THR A 69 -6.98 -12.12 -0.91
N PRO A 70 -7.85 -12.45 -1.87
CA PRO A 70 -7.62 -13.61 -2.72
C PRO A 70 -6.68 -13.30 -3.88
N HIS A 71 -6.20 -14.37 -4.49
CA HIS A 71 -5.42 -14.31 -5.72
C HIS A 71 -6.23 -13.55 -6.78
N MET A 72 -5.55 -12.68 -7.51
CA MET A 72 -6.09 -11.88 -8.62
C MET A 72 -6.98 -10.72 -8.19
N ALA A 73 -7.12 -10.49 -6.89
CA ALA A 73 -7.81 -9.28 -6.44
C ALA A 73 -6.97 -8.06 -6.76
N THR A 74 -7.64 -6.93 -7.01
CA THR A 74 -6.95 -5.66 -7.14
C THR A 74 -6.79 -5.05 -5.77
N LEU A 75 -5.56 -4.67 -5.45
CA LEU A 75 -5.26 -3.97 -4.20
C LEU A 75 -5.12 -2.49 -4.50
N TYR A 76 -5.80 -1.67 -3.71
CA TYR A 76 -5.72 -0.21 -3.81
C TYR A 76 -4.94 0.32 -2.62
N PHE A 77 -4.08 1.31 -2.89
CA PHE A 77 -3.28 1.94 -1.85
C PHE A 77 -3.54 3.43 -1.84
N VAL A 78 -3.54 4.00 -0.65
CA VAL A 78 -3.63 5.43 -0.47
C VAL A 78 -2.62 5.80 0.60
N ALA A 79 -2.01 6.97 0.47
CA ALA A 79 -1.07 7.42 1.47
C ALA A 79 -1.20 8.92 1.66
N GLU A 80 -0.91 9.37 2.88
CA GLU A 80 -0.91 10.79 3.22
C GLU A 80 0.35 11.09 4.01
N GLY A 81 1.13 12.03 3.52
CA GLY A 81 2.39 12.41 4.14
C GLY A 81 3.39 12.81 3.10
N ASP A 82 4.54 13.31 3.54
CA ASP A 82 5.55 13.85 2.64
C ASP A 82 6.05 12.81 1.64
N ASP A 83 6.13 11.56 2.04
CA ASP A 83 6.62 10.49 1.17
C ASP A 83 5.48 9.63 0.61
N ALA A 84 4.27 10.20 0.52
CA ALA A 84 3.09 9.45 0.08
C ALA A 84 3.27 8.87 -1.32
N ASP A 85 3.81 9.65 -2.25
CA ASP A 85 4.03 9.20 -3.62
C ASP A 85 4.98 8.01 -3.65
N ALA A 86 6.10 8.14 -2.95
CA ALA A 86 7.08 7.06 -2.91
C ALA A 86 6.47 5.81 -2.28
N ALA A 87 5.65 5.98 -1.24
CA ALA A 87 5.05 4.85 -0.55
C ALA A 87 4.09 4.08 -1.45
N THR A 88 3.17 4.80 -2.12
CA THR A 88 2.19 4.11 -2.97
C THR A 88 2.85 3.48 -4.18
N SER A 89 3.87 4.12 -4.75
CA SER A 89 4.60 3.56 -5.89
C SER A 89 5.35 2.30 -5.48
N ALA A 90 6.01 2.34 -4.33
CA ALA A 90 6.78 1.18 -3.86
C ALA A 90 5.87 -0.01 -3.59
N LEU A 91 4.71 0.23 -2.99
CA LEU A 91 3.79 -0.86 -2.66
C LEU A 91 3.18 -1.46 -3.91
N ALA A 92 2.79 -0.63 -4.89
CA ALA A 92 2.28 -1.15 -6.15
C ALA A 92 3.34 -1.98 -6.87
N ASN A 93 4.58 -1.49 -6.87
CA ASN A 93 5.68 -2.21 -7.51
C ASN A 93 5.94 -3.55 -6.83
N LEU A 94 5.86 -3.59 -5.51
CA LEU A 94 6.05 -4.84 -4.78
C LEU A 94 5.02 -5.88 -5.19
N VAL A 95 3.75 -5.46 -5.27
CA VAL A 95 2.68 -6.37 -5.66
C VAL A 95 2.85 -6.80 -7.11
N GLU A 96 3.20 -5.86 -8.01
CA GLU A 96 3.35 -6.17 -9.43
C GLU A 96 4.52 -7.10 -9.70
N SER A 97 5.56 -7.02 -8.86
CA SER A 97 6.71 -7.90 -9.01
C SER A 97 6.53 -9.24 -8.32
N ASP A 98 5.31 -9.52 -7.84
CA ASP A 98 5.00 -10.75 -7.12
C ASP A 98 5.88 -10.90 -5.88
N PHE A 99 6.16 -9.77 -5.22
CA PHE A 99 6.94 -9.74 -3.98
C PHE A 99 8.36 -10.25 -4.16
N ALA A 100 8.92 -10.02 -5.35
CA ALA A 100 10.20 -10.59 -5.74
C ALA A 100 11.39 -9.71 -5.37
N ASP A 101 11.18 -8.66 -4.70
CA ASP A 101 12.22 -7.67 -4.48
C ASP A 101 13.28 -8.11 -3.55
N ASP A 102 13.32 -9.08 -3.03
CA ASP A 102 14.28 -9.28 -2.12
C ASP A 102 15.50 -9.77 -2.42
N ASP A 103 15.18 -9.40 -2.31
CA ASP A 103 16.01 -9.59 -2.18
C ASP A 103 16.85 -9.75 -2.24
N ASN A 104 16.87 -9.89 -2.35
CA ASN A 104 17.54 -10.04 -2.39
C ASN A 104 18.28 -10.01 -2.37
N GLY A 105 18.22 -9.95 -2.39
CA GLY A 105 18.91 -9.80 -2.23
C GLY A 105 19.57 -9.90 -1.96
N ARG A 106 19.50 -9.99 -1.86
CA ARG A 106 20.03 -10.09 -1.35
C ARG A 106 20.15 -10.01 -1.04
#